data_7c78c46803b4defe25a059221737a0ff
#
_entry.id   7c78c46803b4defe25a059221737a0ff
#
_cell.length_a   1.000
_cell.length_b   1.000
_cell.length_c   1.000
_cell.angle_alpha   90.00
_cell.angle_beta   90.00
_cell.angle_gamma   90.00
#
_symmetry.space_group_name_H-M   'P 1'
#
loop_
_entity.id
_entity.type
_entity.pdbx_description
1 polymer ?
#
loop_
_entity_poly.entity_id
_entity_poly.type
_entity_poly.pdbx_seq_one_letter_code
_entity_poly.pdbx_strand_id
1 'polypeptide(L)'
;MESYTRDPNQPGLLVDRKELIAKLLSKNVNDHVEKKNNLSYLSWAWAWAEALKADANATFVVNMFDGKCFMDINGTAMVFVTVTMFGKPMTCQLPVMDYRNKAIPNPDAFAVNTAIMRCMTKALALHGLGMYLYSGEDLPEEGKSVVITPTQGAQDNIPEEELQYLQELAVELIATCEQGDPKDAWIKLEGENLEAEQKVALWTLLPSKVRTALKKAKEI
;
A
#
# COMPACT_ATOMS: atom_id res chain seq x y z
N MET A 1 -7.97 27.34 -18.51
CA MET A 1 -6.82 27.12 -17.59
C MET A 1 -5.90 26.12 -18.27
N GLU A 2 -4.72 26.56 -18.65
CA GLU A 2 -3.83 25.75 -19.48
C GLU A 2 -3.40 24.48 -18.74
N SER A 3 -3.64 23.31 -19.33
CA SER A 3 -3.23 21.99 -18.81
C SER A 3 -1.73 21.73 -18.99
N TYR A 4 -1.00 22.66 -19.59
CA TYR A 4 0.41 22.53 -19.93
C TYR A 4 1.32 23.15 -18.88
N THR A 5 2.47 22.50 -18.63
CA THR A 5 3.59 23.04 -17.85
C THR A 5 4.86 22.95 -18.68
N ARG A 6 5.88 23.71 -18.33
CA ARG A 6 7.21 23.55 -18.95
C ARG A 6 7.81 22.23 -18.51
N ASP A 7 8.40 21.48 -19.44
CA ASP A 7 9.15 20.28 -19.10
C ASP A 7 10.33 20.68 -18.18
N PRO A 8 10.42 20.16 -16.97
CA PRO A 8 11.51 20.51 -16.05
C PRO A 8 12.89 20.09 -16.58
N ASN A 9 12.96 19.12 -17.48
CA ASN A 9 14.20 18.62 -18.08
C ASN A 9 14.50 19.27 -19.44
N GLN A 10 13.51 19.95 -20.06
CA GLN A 10 13.63 20.63 -21.35
C GLN A 10 12.83 21.96 -21.31
N PRO A 11 13.42 23.05 -20.84
CA PRO A 11 12.71 24.31 -20.55
C PRO A 11 11.95 24.94 -21.71
N GLY A 12 12.18 24.52 -22.94
CA GLY A 12 11.48 24.96 -24.15
C GLY A 12 10.28 24.12 -24.55
N LEU A 13 10.07 22.95 -23.92
CA LEU A 13 9.00 22.02 -24.26
C LEU A 13 7.82 22.17 -23.30
N LEU A 14 6.63 22.35 -23.85
CA LEU A 14 5.38 22.30 -23.11
C LEU A 14 4.89 20.85 -23.06
N VAL A 15 4.76 20.29 -21.86
CA VAL A 15 4.25 18.94 -21.66
C VAL A 15 2.86 19.00 -21.02
N ASP A 16 1.97 18.15 -21.43
CA ASP A 16 0.66 18.03 -20.81
C ASP A 16 0.81 17.46 -19.40
N ARG A 17 0.35 18.21 -18.40
CA ARG A 17 0.33 17.74 -16.98
C ARG A 17 -0.40 16.42 -16.83
N LYS A 18 -1.43 16.18 -17.63
CA LYS A 18 -2.20 14.93 -17.62
C LYS A 18 -1.30 13.75 -17.97
N GLU A 19 -0.40 13.91 -18.92
CA GLU A 19 0.56 12.88 -19.30
C GLU A 19 1.58 12.61 -18.18
N LEU A 20 2.09 13.66 -17.52
CA LEU A 20 3.02 13.52 -16.39
C LEU A 20 2.39 12.80 -15.22
N ILE A 21 1.14 13.15 -14.87
CA ILE A 21 0.38 12.47 -13.82
C ILE A 21 0.11 11.01 -14.21
N ALA A 22 -0.27 10.73 -15.46
CA ALA A 22 -0.50 9.37 -15.93
C ALA A 22 0.76 8.50 -15.84
N LYS A 23 1.94 9.05 -16.12
CA LYS A 23 3.23 8.37 -15.92
C LYS A 23 3.49 8.02 -14.46
N LEU A 24 3.17 8.93 -13.53
CA LEU A 24 3.32 8.65 -12.09
C LEU A 24 2.33 7.59 -11.60
N LEU A 25 1.07 7.66 -12.04
CA LEU A 25 0.02 6.70 -11.69
C LEU A 25 0.33 5.28 -12.18
N SER A 26 0.96 5.14 -13.35
CA SER A 26 1.33 3.84 -13.93
C SER A 26 2.62 3.26 -13.37
N LYS A 27 3.35 4.02 -12.54
CA LYS A 27 4.64 3.56 -12.03
C LYS A 27 4.47 2.47 -10.99
N ASN A 28 5.10 1.31 -11.23
CA ASN A 28 5.19 0.24 -10.25
C ASN A 28 6.19 0.62 -9.15
N VAL A 29 5.74 0.65 -7.91
CA VAL A 29 6.59 0.97 -6.73
C VAL A 29 6.76 -0.23 -5.79
N ASN A 30 6.26 -1.41 -6.15
CA ASN A 30 6.19 -2.58 -5.27
C ASN A 30 7.56 -3.04 -4.77
N ASP A 31 8.61 -2.95 -5.59
CA ASP A 31 9.98 -3.36 -5.22
C ASP A 31 10.62 -2.45 -4.15
N HIS A 32 9.98 -1.30 -3.87
CA HIS A 32 10.46 -0.30 -2.91
C HIS A 32 9.51 -0.14 -1.72
N VAL A 33 8.59 -1.09 -1.57
CA VAL A 33 7.64 -1.15 -0.46
C VAL A 33 8.11 -2.14 0.58
N GLU A 34 8.33 -1.64 1.79
CA GLU A 34 8.56 -2.47 2.97
C GLU A 34 7.23 -2.80 3.65
N LYS A 35 6.99 -4.07 3.95
CA LYS A 35 5.84 -4.51 4.74
C LYS A 35 6.25 -4.67 6.19
N LYS A 36 5.61 -3.94 7.08
CA LYS A 36 5.79 -4.05 8.53
C LYS A 36 4.43 -4.06 9.22
N ASN A 37 4.12 -5.14 9.93
CA ASN A 37 2.86 -5.30 10.68
C ASN A 37 1.60 -5.02 9.84
N ASN A 38 1.48 -5.62 8.66
CA ASN A 38 0.39 -5.43 7.68
C ASN A 38 0.26 -4.01 7.09
N LEU A 39 1.19 -3.11 7.38
CA LEU A 39 1.26 -1.79 6.74
C LEU A 39 2.32 -1.80 5.63
N SER A 40 1.99 -1.17 4.53
CA SER A 40 2.91 -0.98 3.41
C SER A 40 3.59 0.38 3.54
N TYR A 41 4.92 0.40 3.57
CA TYR A 41 5.71 1.62 3.67
C TYR A 41 6.53 1.78 2.40
N LEU A 42 6.18 2.76 1.58
CA LEU A 42 7.04 3.14 0.46
C LEU A 42 8.26 3.89 0.99
N SER A 43 9.46 3.49 0.58
CA SER A 43 10.70 4.18 0.95
C SER A 43 10.61 5.66 0.57
N TRP A 44 10.67 6.56 1.56
CA TRP A 44 10.56 8.00 1.34
C TRP A 44 11.71 8.53 0.47
N ALA A 45 12.91 8.01 0.64
CA ALA A 45 14.07 8.44 -0.12
C ALA A 45 13.95 8.06 -1.59
N TRP A 46 13.48 6.85 -1.87
CA TRP A 46 13.21 6.41 -3.22
C TRP A 46 12.06 7.22 -3.85
N ALA A 47 10.96 7.39 -3.12
CA ALA A 47 9.80 8.15 -3.60
C ALA A 47 10.17 9.60 -3.93
N TRP A 48 11.00 10.23 -3.10
CA TRP A 48 11.49 11.58 -3.35
C TRP A 48 12.42 11.65 -4.56
N ALA A 49 13.32 10.68 -4.73
CA ALA A 49 14.16 10.59 -5.92
C ALA A 49 13.32 10.46 -7.21
N GLU A 50 12.25 9.67 -7.18
CA GLU A 50 11.34 9.53 -8.32
C GLU A 50 10.55 10.83 -8.59
N ALA A 51 10.18 11.57 -7.55
CA ALA A 51 9.55 12.88 -7.70
C ALA A 51 10.51 13.87 -8.40
N LEU A 52 11.78 13.91 -7.98
CA LEU A 52 12.80 14.78 -8.60
C LEU A 52 13.13 14.38 -10.04
N LYS A 53 13.04 13.09 -10.39
CA LYS A 53 13.17 12.63 -11.79
C LYS A 53 12.00 13.07 -12.66
N ALA A 54 10.78 13.13 -12.08
CA ALA A 54 9.59 13.55 -12.78
C ALA A 54 9.48 15.09 -12.88
N ASP A 55 9.91 15.80 -11.85
CA ASP A 55 9.93 17.26 -11.76
C ASP A 55 11.12 17.72 -10.94
N ALA A 56 12.18 18.20 -11.63
CA ALA A 56 13.39 18.70 -10.97
C ALA A 56 13.15 19.91 -10.06
N ASN A 57 12.00 20.58 -10.19
CA ASN A 57 11.57 21.69 -9.34
C ASN A 57 10.64 21.25 -8.19
N ALA A 58 10.48 19.92 -7.98
CA ALA A 58 9.67 19.43 -6.87
C ALA A 58 10.22 19.92 -5.54
N THR A 59 9.33 20.38 -4.67
CA THR A 59 9.67 20.84 -3.32
C THR A 59 8.68 20.24 -2.31
N PHE A 60 9.09 20.18 -1.05
CA PHE A 60 8.15 19.92 0.03
C PHE A 60 8.37 20.88 1.19
N VAL A 61 7.30 21.13 1.92
CA VAL A 61 7.29 21.98 3.11
C VAL A 61 6.55 21.25 4.22
N VAL A 62 7.17 21.20 5.40
CA VAL A 62 6.50 20.78 6.64
C VAL A 62 5.75 21.99 7.19
N ASN A 63 4.44 21.88 7.35
CA ASN A 63 3.62 22.98 7.84
C ASN A 63 3.86 23.18 9.33
N MET A 64 4.01 24.44 9.74
CA MET A 64 4.30 24.83 11.12
C MET A 64 3.05 25.36 11.81
N PHE A 65 2.88 25.04 13.09
CA PHE A 65 1.78 25.48 13.95
C PHE A 65 2.36 26.04 15.24
N ASP A 66 2.28 27.33 15.47
CA ASP A 66 2.84 28.02 16.63
C ASP A 66 4.30 27.65 16.93
N GLY A 67 5.13 27.57 15.88
CA GLY A 67 6.54 27.18 15.96
C GLY A 67 6.81 25.68 16.09
N LYS A 68 5.78 24.81 16.07
CA LYS A 68 5.91 23.36 16.09
C LYS A 68 5.65 22.77 14.69
N CYS A 69 6.37 21.71 14.34
CA CYS A 69 6.18 20.97 13.08
C CYS A 69 4.97 19.99 13.11
N PHE A 70 4.07 20.16 14.03
CA PHE A 70 2.82 19.43 14.18
C PHE A 70 1.74 20.26 14.85
N MET A 71 0.50 19.91 14.61
CA MET A 71 -0.66 20.43 15.34
C MET A 71 -0.92 19.54 16.55
N ASP A 72 -1.06 20.13 17.74
CA ASP A 72 -1.50 19.40 18.94
C ASP A 72 -3.01 19.16 18.89
N ILE A 73 -3.42 17.94 19.16
CA ILE A 73 -4.81 17.53 19.27
C ILE A 73 -4.99 16.72 20.55
N ASN A 74 -5.38 17.38 21.64
CA ASN A 74 -5.66 16.74 22.92
C ASN A 74 -4.51 15.83 23.42
N GLY A 75 -3.27 16.32 23.34
CA GLY A 75 -2.08 15.58 23.76
C GLY A 75 -1.60 14.53 22.76
N THR A 76 -2.21 14.45 21.58
CA THR A 76 -1.69 13.74 20.41
C THR A 76 -1.24 14.72 19.35
N ALA A 77 -0.60 14.27 18.27
CA ALA A 77 -0.08 15.16 17.26
C ALA A 77 -0.52 14.74 15.84
N MET A 78 -0.74 15.74 15.00
CA MET A 78 -0.98 15.55 13.57
C MET A 78 0.02 16.39 12.77
N VAL A 79 0.72 15.77 11.83
CA VAL A 79 1.65 16.44 10.93
C VAL A 79 0.99 16.76 9.61
N PHE A 80 1.45 17.82 8.96
CA PHE A 80 0.98 18.26 7.64
C PHE A 80 2.19 18.50 6.75
N VAL A 81 2.19 17.93 5.55
CA VAL A 81 3.25 18.15 4.56
C VAL A 81 2.62 18.55 3.24
N THR A 82 3.13 19.62 2.67
CA THR A 82 2.77 20.08 1.33
C THR A 82 3.88 19.71 0.36
N VAL A 83 3.57 18.92 -0.65
CA VAL A 83 4.46 18.66 -1.78
C VAL A 83 3.97 19.47 -2.97
N THR A 84 4.90 20.17 -3.62
CA THR A 84 4.63 20.88 -4.87
C THR A 84 5.33 20.18 -6.02
N MET A 85 4.56 19.72 -7.01
CA MET A 85 5.06 19.18 -8.26
C MET A 85 4.29 19.78 -9.44
N PHE A 86 4.97 19.98 -10.54
CA PHE A 86 4.39 20.59 -11.77
C PHE A 86 3.68 21.92 -11.48
N GLY A 87 4.18 22.69 -10.51
CA GLY A 87 3.59 23.94 -10.06
C GLY A 87 2.29 23.79 -9.25
N LYS A 88 1.88 22.57 -8.87
CA LYS A 88 0.66 22.31 -8.09
C LYS A 88 1.03 21.86 -6.66
N PRO A 89 0.67 22.61 -5.62
CA PRO A 89 0.83 22.17 -4.23
C PRO A 89 -0.29 21.19 -3.85
N MET A 90 0.07 20.10 -3.17
CA MET A 90 -0.86 19.14 -2.57
C MET A 90 -0.44 18.93 -1.13
N THR A 91 -1.37 19.14 -0.20
CA THR A 91 -1.15 18.97 1.25
C THR A 91 -1.77 17.66 1.72
N CYS A 92 -1.01 16.88 2.45
CA CYS A 92 -1.48 15.71 3.16
C CYS A 92 -1.33 15.91 4.67
N GLN A 93 -2.18 15.28 5.45
CA GLN A 93 -2.08 15.18 6.90
C GLN A 93 -1.94 13.74 7.34
N LEU A 94 -1.25 13.51 8.46
CA LEU A 94 -1.08 12.20 9.06
C LEU A 94 -1.00 12.31 10.59
N PRO A 95 -1.78 11.53 11.35
CA PRO A 95 -1.59 11.44 12.80
C PRO A 95 -0.21 10.85 13.12
N VAL A 96 0.40 11.28 14.20
CA VAL A 96 1.55 10.57 14.78
C VAL A 96 1.01 9.33 15.47
N MET A 97 1.27 8.14 14.89
CA MET A 97 0.63 6.89 15.31
C MET A 97 1.63 5.74 15.44
N ASP A 98 1.25 4.77 16.25
CA ASP A 98 1.97 3.50 16.40
C ASP A 98 1.70 2.53 15.22
N TYR A 99 2.27 1.32 15.31
CA TYR A 99 2.11 0.25 14.31
C TYR A 99 0.68 -0.33 14.26
N ARG A 100 -0.20 0.01 15.20
CA ARG A 100 -1.62 -0.38 15.25
C ARG A 100 -2.54 0.71 14.74
N ASN A 101 -1.99 1.77 14.13
CA ASN A 101 -2.71 2.97 13.70
C ASN A 101 -3.41 3.73 14.84
N LYS A 102 -2.91 3.61 16.08
CA LYS A 102 -3.40 4.38 17.21
C LYS A 102 -2.52 5.61 17.41
N ALA A 103 -3.14 6.76 17.61
CA ALA A 103 -2.43 7.99 17.93
C ALA A 103 -1.58 7.82 19.18
N ILE A 104 -0.32 8.26 19.13
CA ILE A 104 0.63 8.21 20.25
C ILE A 104 0.40 9.42 21.14
N PRO A 105 0.10 9.25 22.44
CA PRO A 105 0.05 10.36 23.38
C PRO A 105 1.44 10.97 23.61
N ASN A 106 1.54 12.29 23.59
CA ASN A 106 2.79 13.03 23.80
C ASN A 106 3.97 12.46 22.98
N PRO A 107 3.84 12.41 21.63
CA PRO A 107 4.84 11.74 20.81
C PRO A 107 6.20 12.43 20.92
N ASP A 108 7.28 11.66 20.92
CA ASP A 108 8.64 12.16 20.90
C ASP A 108 9.06 12.64 19.48
N ALA A 109 10.23 13.24 19.39
CA ALA A 109 10.75 13.78 18.15
C ALA A 109 10.98 12.70 17.08
N PHE A 110 11.28 11.45 17.46
CA PHE A 110 11.46 10.34 16.52
C PHE A 110 10.13 9.95 15.89
N ALA A 111 9.07 9.80 16.68
CA ALA A 111 7.74 9.49 16.21
C ALA A 111 7.20 10.58 15.28
N VAL A 112 7.41 11.87 15.66
CA VAL A 112 7.01 13.02 14.83
C VAL A 112 7.76 13.03 13.50
N ASN A 113 9.09 12.84 13.50
CA ASN A 113 9.88 12.80 12.27
C ASN A 113 9.45 11.64 11.36
N THR A 114 9.20 10.46 11.94
CA THR A 114 8.70 9.31 11.19
C THR A 114 7.35 9.61 10.52
N ALA A 115 6.44 10.26 11.24
CA ALA A 115 5.14 10.67 10.70
C ALA A 115 5.29 11.71 9.57
N ILE A 116 6.23 12.67 9.70
CA ILE A 116 6.52 13.66 8.66
C ILE A 116 6.97 12.97 7.36
N MET A 117 7.90 12.01 7.43
CA MET A 117 8.39 11.31 6.23
C MET A 117 7.29 10.46 5.57
N ARG A 118 6.47 9.79 6.36
CA ARG A 118 5.28 9.06 5.88
C ARG A 118 4.25 10.01 5.26
N CYS A 119 4.01 11.16 5.88
CA CYS A 119 3.09 12.18 5.37
C CYS A 119 3.58 12.75 4.03
N MET A 120 4.90 13.00 3.87
CA MET A 120 5.49 13.42 2.60
C MET A 120 5.26 12.38 1.50
N THR A 121 5.50 11.10 1.79
CA THR A 121 5.24 10.02 0.83
C THR A 121 3.77 9.94 0.43
N LYS A 122 2.85 10.13 1.39
CA LYS A 122 1.41 10.19 1.13
C LYS A 122 1.02 11.43 0.31
N ALA A 123 1.68 12.56 0.52
CA ALA A 123 1.50 13.75 -0.32
C ALA A 123 1.99 13.55 -1.76
N LEU A 124 3.07 12.78 -1.98
CA LEU A 124 3.51 12.36 -3.30
C LEU A 124 2.48 11.46 -4.00
N ALA A 125 1.79 10.61 -3.25
CA ALA A 125 0.72 9.78 -3.80
C ALA A 125 -0.45 10.63 -4.34
N LEU A 126 -0.73 11.79 -3.76
CA LEU A 126 -1.72 12.72 -4.30
C LEU A 126 -1.33 13.31 -5.66
N HIS A 127 -0.06 13.25 -6.04
CA HIS A 127 0.44 13.54 -7.38
C HIS A 127 0.47 12.31 -8.31
N GLY A 128 0.11 11.12 -7.81
CA GLY A 128 -0.01 9.88 -8.55
C GLY A 128 1.01 8.81 -8.21
N LEU A 129 2.14 9.13 -7.55
CA LEU A 129 3.20 8.15 -7.28
C LEU A 129 2.78 7.14 -6.20
N GLY A 130 2.55 5.89 -6.61
CA GLY A 130 2.18 4.81 -5.69
C GLY A 130 0.82 5.00 -5.00
N MET A 131 -0.11 5.75 -5.60
CA MET A 131 -1.43 6.03 -5.04
C MET A 131 -2.21 4.74 -4.71
N TYR A 132 -2.03 3.69 -5.47
CA TYR A 132 -2.71 2.40 -5.24
C TYR A 132 -2.34 1.73 -3.91
N LEU A 133 -1.20 2.08 -3.29
CA LEU A 133 -0.82 1.54 -1.98
C LEU A 133 -1.76 1.98 -0.85
N TYR A 134 -2.41 3.13 -1.03
CA TYR A 134 -3.31 3.74 -0.05
C TYR A 134 -4.77 3.41 -0.30
N SER A 135 -5.06 2.60 -1.33
CA SER A 135 -6.43 2.15 -1.62
C SER A 135 -6.96 1.29 -0.46
N GLY A 136 -8.03 1.74 0.17
CA GLY A 136 -8.65 1.04 1.30
C GLY A 136 -8.07 1.34 2.68
N GLU A 137 -7.10 2.26 2.83
CA GLU A 137 -6.57 2.65 4.16
C GLU A 137 -7.65 3.19 5.11
N ASP A 138 -8.59 3.95 4.56
CA ASP A 138 -9.62 4.65 5.34
C ASP A 138 -10.92 3.85 5.49
N LEU A 139 -10.95 2.59 5.03
CA LEU A 139 -12.12 1.73 5.23
C LEU A 139 -12.18 1.26 6.70
N PRO A 140 -13.36 1.28 7.34
CA PRO A 140 -13.57 0.68 8.66
C PRO A 140 -13.08 -0.77 8.66
N GLU A 141 -12.52 -1.22 9.79
CA GLU A 141 -12.01 -2.60 9.90
C GLU A 141 -13.08 -3.66 9.57
N GLU A 142 -14.33 -3.36 9.89
CA GLU A 142 -15.50 -4.19 9.55
C GLU A 142 -15.86 -4.16 8.06
N GLY A 143 -15.43 -3.13 7.33
CA GLY A 143 -15.66 -2.96 5.88
C GLY A 143 -14.44 -3.31 5.03
N LYS A 144 -13.31 -3.65 5.66
CA LYS A 144 -12.19 -4.28 4.97
C LYS A 144 -12.56 -5.72 4.65
N SER A 145 -13.50 -5.91 3.72
CA SER A 145 -13.46 -7.11 2.90
C SER A 145 -12.01 -7.23 2.47
N VAL A 146 -11.38 -8.34 2.83
CA VAL A 146 -10.02 -8.64 2.39
C VAL A 146 -10.07 -8.53 0.88
N VAL A 147 -9.73 -7.37 0.35
CA VAL A 147 -9.32 -7.26 -1.04
C VAL A 147 -8.04 -8.06 -1.05
N ILE A 148 -8.17 -9.35 -1.33
CA ILE A 148 -7.07 -10.18 -1.74
C ILE A 148 -6.62 -9.49 -3.02
N THR A 149 -5.63 -8.60 -2.89
CA THR A 149 -4.85 -8.23 -4.04
C THR A 149 -4.17 -9.54 -4.39
N PRO A 150 -4.57 -10.23 -5.46
CA PRO A 150 -3.79 -11.35 -5.93
C PRO A 150 -2.38 -10.80 -6.03
N THR A 151 -1.39 -11.55 -5.64
CA THR A 151 -0.02 -11.28 -6.05
C THR A 151 -0.12 -11.25 -7.56
N GLN A 152 -0.19 -10.06 -8.14
CA GLN A 152 -0.37 -9.86 -9.57
C GLN A 152 0.78 -10.62 -10.21
N GLY A 153 0.49 -11.70 -10.92
CA GLY A 153 1.46 -12.63 -11.49
C GLY A 153 1.50 -14.02 -10.88
N ALA A 154 0.95 -14.29 -9.69
CA ALA A 154 0.96 -15.65 -9.14
C ALA A 154 0.08 -16.64 -9.93
N GLN A 155 -0.84 -16.12 -10.75
CA GLN A 155 -1.74 -16.90 -11.60
C GLN A 155 -1.38 -16.78 -13.08
N ASP A 156 -0.59 -15.79 -13.48
CA ASP A 156 -0.31 -15.47 -14.90
C ASP A 156 0.53 -16.56 -15.60
N ASN A 157 1.27 -17.36 -14.83
CA ASN A 157 2.12 -18.45 -15.36
C ASN A 157 1.49 -19.86 -15.19
N ILE A 158 0.26 -19.94 -14.65
CA ILE A 158 -0.42 -21.22 -14.43
C ILE A 158 -1.36 -21.48 -15.61
N PRO A 159 -1.30 -22.66 -16.25
CA PRO A 159 -2.23 -23.05 -17.30
C PRO A 159 -3.69 -22.93 -16.84
N GLU A 160 -4.60 -22.56 -17.76
CA GLU A 160 -6.00 -22.30 -17.45
C GLU A 160 -6.71 -23.49 -16.81
N GLU A 161 -6.37 -24.71 -17.25
CA GLU A 161 -6.90 -25.96 -16.68
C GLU A 161 -6.44 -26.18 -15.23
N GLU A 162 -5.18 -25.88 -14.92
CA GLU A 162 -4.63 -25.95 -13.56
C GLU A 162 -5.22 -24.84 -12.65
N LEU A 163 -5.44 -23.65 -13.19
CA LEU A 163 -6.06 -22.57 -12.45
C LEU A 163 -7.51 -22.90 -12.07
N GLN A 164 -8.25 -23.52 -12.98
CA GLN A 164 -9.61 -24.00 -12.70
C GLN A 164 -9.60 -25.04 -11.58
N TYR A 165 -8.69 -26.01 -11.63
CA TYR A 165 -8.52 -26.99 -10.56
C TYR A 165 -8.21 -26.33 -9.20
N LEU A 166 -7.31 -25.35 -9.16
CA LEU A 166 -6.99 -24.62 -7.92
C LEU A 166 -8.17 -23.82 -7.38
N GLN A 167 -9.03 -23.28 -8.26
CA GLN A 167 -10.26 -22.61 -7.87
C GLN A 167 -11.27 -23.57 -7.23
N GLU A 168 -11.45 -24.76 -7.83
CA GLU A 168 -12.33 -25.80 -7.29
C GLU A 168 -11.84 -26.28 -5.92
N LEU A 169 -10.53 -26.53 -5.80
CA LEU A 169 -9.89 -26.90 -4.54
C LEU A 169 -10.05 -25.80 -3.48
N ALA A 170 -9.90 -24.54 -3.86
CA ALA A 170 -10.11 -23.40 -2.93
C ALA A 170 -11.53 -23.37 -2.37
N VAL A 171 -12.54 -23.57 -3.22
CA VAL A 171 -13.96 -23.63 -2.80
C VAL A 171 -14.18 -24.76 -1.79
N GLU A 172 -13.59 -25.92 -2.03
CA GLU A 172 -13.73 -27.06 -1.15
C GLU A 172 -13.05 -26.86 0.20
N LEU A 173 -11.83 -26.31 0.22
CA LEU A 173 -11.10 -25.97 1.45
C LEU A 173 -11.86 -24.91 2.28
N ILE A 174 -12.48 -23.91 1.62
CA ILE A 174 -13.30 -22.90 2.27
C ILE A 174 -14.51 -23.57 2.94
N ALA A 175 -15.25 -24.41 2.21
CA ALA A 175 -16.41 -25.10 2.73
C ALA A 175 -16.07 -25.98 3.94
N THR A 176 -15.00 -26.74 3.89
CA THR A 176 -14.53 -27.60 4.99
C THR A 176 -14.15 -26.78 6.23
N CYS A 177 -13.45 -25.66 6.05
CA CYS A 177 -13.15 -24.76 7.16
C CYS A 177 -14.39 -24.08 7.77
N GLU A 178 -15.40 -23.76 6.96
CA GLU A 178 -16.65 -23.17 7.43
C GLU A 178 -17.53 -24.17 8.20
N GLN A 179 -17.42 -25.46 7.89
CA GLN A 179 -18.06 -26.54 8.64
C GLN A 179 -17.40 -26.81 9.99
N GLY A 180 -16.25 -26.19 10.28
CA GLY A 180 -15.55 -26.30 11.55
C GLY A 180 -14.40 -27.29 11.58
N ASP A 181 -14.03 -27.87 10.43
CA ASP A 181 -12.99 -28.89 10.29
C ASP A 181 -11.70 -28.39 9.55
N PRO A 182 -11.01 -27.36 10.08
CA PRO A 182 -9.79 -26.85 9.42
C PRO A 182 -8.66 -27.87 9.39
N LYS A 183 -8.69 -28.91 10.22
CA LYS A 183 -7.70 -29.97 10.26
C LYS A 183 -7.85 -30.90 9.05
N ASP A 184 -9.07 -31.28 8.72
CA ASP A 184 -9.34 -32.09 7.55
C ASP A 184 -9.05 -31.33 6.25
N ALA A 185 -9.35 -30.02 6.24
CA ALA A 185 -8.98 -29.14 5.14
C ALA A 185 -7.44 -29.05 4.96
N TRP A 186 -6.67 -29.04 6.05
CA TRP A 186 -5.21 -29.07 6.00
C TRP A 186 -4.68 -30.40 5.47
N ILE A 187 -5.17 -31.52 5.97
CA ILE A 187 -4.79 -32.88 5.52
C ILE A 187 -5.05 -33.04 4.02
N LYS A 188 -6.20 -32.55 3.55
CA LYS A 188 -6.53 -32.56 2.13
C LYS A 188 -5.53 -31.74 1.32
N LEU A 189 -5.25 -30.50 1.74
CA LEU A 189 -4.29 -29.64 1.08
C LEU A 189 -2.88 -30.25 0.98
N GLU A 190 -2.42 -30.95 2.02
CA GLU A 190 -1.13 -31.64 1.98
C GLU A 190 -1.15 -32.86 1.04
N GLY A 191 -2.28 -33.53 0.92
CA GLY A 191 -2.45 -34.68 0.03
C GLY A 191 -2.37 -34.34 -1.45
N GLU A 192 -2.63 -33.08 -1.83
CA GLU A 192 -2.65 -32.64 -3.24
C GLU A 192 -1.26 -32.49 -3.89
N ASN A 193 -0.17 -32.58 -3.13
CA ASN A 193 1.22 -32.49 -3.62
C ASN A 193 1.49 -31.33 -4.61
N LEU A 194 0.88 -30.18 -4.37
CA LEU A 194 0.99 -29.01 -5.24
C LEU A 194 2.43 -28.51 -5.36
N GLU A 195 2.80 -28.08 -6.57
CA GLU A 195 4.06 -27.39 -6.83
C GLU A 195 4.12 -26.02 -6.12
N ALA A 196 5.33 -25.46 -5.98
CA ALA A 196 5.51 -24.22 -5.23
C ALA A 196 4.67 -23.05 -5.80
N GLU A 197 4.60 -22.94 -7.13
CA GLU A 197 3.82 -21.92 -7.82
C GLU A 197 2.32 -22.11 -7.65
N GLN A 198 1.84 -23.35 -7.73
CA GLN A 198 0.45 -23.74 -7.50
C GLN A 198 0.03 -23.44 -6.04
N LYS A 199 0.90 -23.72 -5.05
CA LYS A 199 0.66 -23.37 -3.65
C LYS A 199 0.50 -21.86 -3.45
N VAL A 200 1.34 -21.05 -4.09
CA VAL A 200 1.24 -19.59 -4.02
C VAL A 200 -0.07 -19.12 -4.64
N ALA A 201 -0.44 -19.63 -5.82
CA ALA A 201 -1.68 -19.28 -6.49
C ALA A 201 -2.92 -19.66 -5.66
N LEU A 202 -2.99 -20.92 -5.17
CA LEU A 202 -4.06 -21.38 -4.29
C LEU A 202 -4.18 -20.47 -3.05
N TRP A 203 -3.05 -20.11 -2.43
CA TRP A 203 -3.05 -19.26 -1.25
C TRP A 203 -3.64 -17.88 -1.52
N THR A 204 -3.57 -17.37 -2.77
CA THR A 204 -4.21 -16.12 -3.17
C THR A 204 -5.73 -16.25 -3.33
N LEU A 205 -6.22 -17.45 -3.63
CA LEU A 205 -7.66 -17.74 -3.79
C LEU A 205 -8.39 -17.90 -2.44
N LEU A 206 -7.65 -18.23 -1.36
CA LEU A 206 -8.25 -18.48 -0.05
C LEU A 206 -8.49 -17.18 0.74
N PRO A 207 -9.67 -17.00 1.40
CA PRO A 207 -9.92 -15.89 2.32
C PRO A 207 -8.94 -15.89 3.51
N SER A 208 -8.65 -14.70 4.05
CA SER A 208 -7.69 -14.55 5.16
C SER A 208 -8.07 -15.39 6.40
N LYS A 209 -9.37 -15.51 6.70
CA LYS A 209 -9.89 -16.32 7.80
C LYS A 209 -9.55 -17.79 7.60
N VAL A 210 -9.72 -18.31 6.39
CA VAL A 210 -9.41 -19.71 6.03
C VAL A 210 -7.90 -19.95 6.07
N ARG A 211 -7.11 -19.04 5.52
CA ARG A 211 -5.64 -19.12 5.59
C ARG A 211 -5.12 -19.18 7.03
N THR A 212 -5.73 -18.40 7.93
CA THR A 212 -5.37 -18.40 9.36
C THR A 212 -5.78 -19.72 10.03
N ALA A 213 -6.97 -20.26 9.70
CA ALA A 213 -7.43 -21.54 10.22
C ALA A 213 -6.53 -22.71 9.78
N LEU A 214 -6.18 -22.75 8.49
CA LEU A 214 -5.26 -23.76 7.94
C LEU A 214 -3.86 -23.70 8.55
N LYS A 215 -3.30 -22.49 8.76
CA LYS A 215 -2.00 -22.32 9.44
C LYS A 215 -2.01 -22.85 10.87
N LYS A 216 -3.08 -22.60 11.63
CA LYS A 216 -3.24 -23.12 12.99
C LYS A 216 -3.40 -24.65 12.99
N ALA A 217 -4.11 -25.19 12.00
CA ALA A 217 -4.32 -26.63 11.89
C ALA A 217 -3.03 -27.40 11.56
N LYS A 218 -2.06 -26.79 10.89
CA LYS A 218 -0.72 -27.31 10.63
C LYS A 218 0.10 -27.53 11.90
N GLU A 219 -0.10 -26.73 12.95
CA GLU A 219 0.69 -26.72 14.19
C GLU A 219 0.17 -27.73 15.24
N ILE A 220 -0.95 -28.40 14.95
CA ILE A 220 -1.59 -29.38 15.83
C ILE A 220 -1.38 -30.80 15.26
#